data_461854a017a8c14b1c0cc1945ea74805
#
_entry.id   461854a017a8c14b1c0cc1945ea74805
#
_cell.length_a   1.000
_cell.length_b   1.000
_cell.length_c   1.000
_cell.angle_alpha   90.00
_cell.angle_beta   90.00
_cell.angle_gamma   90.00
#
_symmetry.space_group_name_H-M   'P 1'
#
loop_
_entity.id
_entity.type
_entity.pdbx_description
1 polymer ?
#
loop_
_entity_poly.entity_id
_entity_poly.type
_entity_poly.pdbx_seq_one_letter_code
_entity_poly.pdbx_strand_id
1 'polypeptide(L)'
;MNLKTVETTRRETLTLAAIAGLAAFLAPKMSFADEGAVAAEIKKLYGDKKMDSGKIKLDVPEIAENGLVVPVNVDVESPMTDKDYVKAVHVFADGNPLPGVVSYKFTPSSGKASASTRMRLAQTQNIVCIAEMSDGSLYMTKSNIKVTIGGCGG
;
A
#
# COMPACT_ATOMS: atom_id res chain seq x y z
N MET A 1 -2.26 0.44 -55.73
CA MET A 1 -1.50 0.34 -54.46
C MET A 1 -1.17 -1.15 -54.26
N ASN A 2 0.05 -1.57 -54.64
CA ASN A 2 0.44 -2.98 -54.63
C ASN A 2 0.88 -3.37 -53.22
N LEU A 3 0.07 -4.18 -52.55
CA LEU A 3 0.46 -4.87 -51.31
C LEU A 3 1.49 -5.95 -51.69
N LYS A 4 2.78 -5.70 -51.41
CA LYS A 4 3.82 -6.73 -51.46
C LYS A 4 3.54 -7.69 -50.33
N THR A 5 3.11 -8.92 -50.63
CA THR A 5 3.10 -10.07 -49.72
C THR A 5 4.54 -10.37 -49.34
N VAL A 6 4.87 -10.18 -48.05
CA VAL A 6 6.17 -10.57 -47.51
C VAL A 6 6.14 -12.10 -47.33
N GLU A 7 6.79 -12.82 -48.22
CA GLU A 7 7.02 -14.29 -48.08
C GLU A 7 8.10 -14.50 -47.03
N THR A 8 7.68 -14.89 -45.81
CA THR A 8 8.61 -15.27 -44.74
C THR A 8 9.05 -16.73 -44.91
N THR A 9 10.34 -16.96 -44.90
CA THR A 9 10.88 -18.31 -44.98
C THR A 9 10.71 -19.05 -43.64
N ARG A 10 10.65 -20.40 -43.67
CA ARG A 10 10.53 -21.25 -42.47
C ARG A 10 11.61 -20.95 -41.40
N ARG A 11 12.79 -20.50 -41.81
CA ARG A 11 13.87 -20.08 -40.92
C ARG A 11 13.57 -18.76 -40.20
N GLU A 12 13.02 -17.80 -40.91
CA GLU A 12 12.65 -16.50 -40.36
C GLU A 12 11.50 -16.61 -39.38
N THR A 13 10.52 -17.48 -39.63
CA THR A 13 9.44 -17.77 -38.68
C THR A 13 9.95 -18.41 -37.38
N LEU A 14 10.95 -19.30 -37.46
CA LEU A 14 11.56 -19.93 -36.27
C LEU A 14 12.39 -18.91 -35.43
N THR A 15 13.11 -17.99 -36.09
CA THR A 15 13.87 -16.95 -35.39
C THR A 15 12.95 -15.93 -34.75
N LEU A 16 11.86 -15.52 -35.41
CA LEU A 16 10.84 -14.64 -34.83
C LEU A 16 10.14 -15.27 -33.62
N ALA A 17 9.83 -16.58 -33.69
CA ALA A 17 9.24 -17.31 -32.58
C ALA A 17 10.20 -17.42 -31.37
N ALA A 18 11.50 -17.61 -31.60
CA ALA A 18 12.51 -17.66 -30.54
C ALA A 18 12.69 -16.28 -29.87
N ILE A 19 12.68 -15.19 -30.62
CA ILE A 19 12.78 -13.83 -30.07
C ILE A 19 11.52 -13.46 -29.29
N ALA A 20 10.33 -13.82 -29.77
CA ALA A 20 9.07 -13.59 -29.06
C ALA A 20 8.99 -14.40 -27.77
N GLY A 21 9.49 -15.65 -27.75
CA GLY A 21 9.55 -16.49 -26.56
C GLY A 21 10.50 -15.93 -25.49
N LEU A 22 11.65 -15.36 -25.89
CA LEU A 22 12.60 -14.75 -24.96
C LEU A 22 12.09 -13.45 -24.36
N ALA A 23 11.34 -12.66 -25.11
CA ALA A 23 10.73 -11.41 -24.63
C ALA A 23 9.63 -11.67 -23.58
N ALA A 24 8.88 -12.77 -23.67
CA ALA A 24 7.87 -13.15 -22.70
C ALA A 24 8.47 -13.54 -21.33
N PHE A 25 9.72 -14.03 -21.30
CA PHE A 25 10.42 -14.36 -20.04
C PHE A 25 11.00 -13.13 -19.32
N LEU A 26 11.14 -11.99 -20.02
CA LEU A 26 11.69 -10.75 -19.47
C LEU A 26 10.61 -9.74 -19.07
N ALA A 27 9.33 -10.07 -19.23
CA ALA A 27 8.27 -9.19 -18.78
C ALA A 27 8.32 -9.06 -17.25
N PRO A 28 8.43 -7.85 -16.68
CA PRO A 28 8.41 -7.66 -15.24
C PRO A 28 7.05 -8.12 -14.72
N LYS A 29 7.05 -9.14 -13.86
CA LYS A 29 5.85 -9.51 -13.11
C LYS A 29 5.56 -8.37 -12.16
N MET A 30 4.49 -7.63 -12.38
CA MET A 30 3.97 -6.71 -11.37
C MET A 30 3.51 -7.56 -10.19
N SER A 31 4.31 -7.56 -9.13
CA SER A 31 3.95 -8.17 -7.87
C SER A 31 3.21 -7.13 -7.04
N PHE A 32 2.02 -7.48 -6.59
CA PHE A 32 1.33 -6.69 -5.57
C PHE A 32 1.91 -7.07 -4.20
N ALA A 33 1.94 -6.10 -3.28
CA ALA A 33 2.24 -6.38 -1.90
C ALA A 33 1.16 -7.33 -1.34
N ASP A 34 1.55 -8.15 -0.40
CA ASP A 34 0.68 -9.03 0.36
C ASP A 34 0.86 -8.76 1.87
N GLU A 35 0.13 -9.49 2.70
CA GLU A 35 0.30 -9.37 4.16
C GLU A 35 1.76 -9.61 4.59
N GLY A 36 2.49 -10.47 3.88
CA GLY A 36 3.91 -10.73 4.13
C GLY A 36 4.80 -9.52 3.84
N ALA A 37 4.52 -8.78 2.77
CA ALA A 37 5.25 -7.56 2.44
C ALA A 37 5.00 -6.44 3.45
N VAL A 38 3.74 -6.28 3.92
CA VAL A 38 3.42 -5.35 5.01
C VAL A 38 4.13 -5.76 6.30
N ALA A 39 4.10 -7.05 6.67
CA ALA A 39 4.78 -7.56 7.85
C ALA A 39 6.30 -7.35 7.78
N ALA A 40 6.91 -7.51 6.61
CA ALA A 40 8.33 -7.27 6.40
C ALA A 40 8.70 -5.79 6.59
N GLU A 41 7.89 -4.85 6.07
CA GLU A 41 8.11 -3.41 6.28
C GLU A 41 7.92 -3.01 7.77
N ILE A 42 6.91 -3.57 8.43
CA ILE A 42 6.69 -3.36 9.86
C ILE A 42 7.88 -3.88 10.67
N LYS A 43 8.36 -5.09 10.35
CA LYS A 43 9.53 -5.68 11.00
C LYS A 43 10.80 -4.87 10.79
N LYS A 44 10.98 -4.28 9.62
CA LYS A 44 12.09 -3.40 9.30
C LYS A 44 12.07 -2.11 10.13
N LEU A 45 10.88 -1.54 10.39
CA LEU A 45 10.71 -0.31 11.17
C LEU A 45 10.82 -0.54 12.67
N TYR A 46 10.24 -1.64 13.17
CA TYR A 46 10.00 -1.85 14.60
C TYR A 46 10.56 -3.16 15.16
N GLY A 47 11.10 -4.04 14.28
CA GLY A 47 11.55 -5.38 14.70
C GLY A 47 10.38 -6.26 15.12
N ASP A 48 10.61 -7.08 16.14
CA ASP A 48 9.61 -8.01 16.68
C ASP A 48 8.89 -7.41 17.92
N LYS A 49 8.75 -6.06 17.97
CA LYS A 49 8.06 -5.39 19.07
C LYS A 49 6.57 -5.75 19.06
N LYS A 50 6.04 -5.99 20.27
CA LYS A 50 4.61 -6.21 20.46
C LYS A 50 3.84 -4.94 20.11
N MET A 51 2.70 -5.12 19.44
CA MET A 51 1.76 -4.07 19.13
C MET A 51 0.45 -4.35 19.85
N ASP A 52 -0.05 -3.36 20.56
CA ASP A 52 -1.32 -3.45 21.26
C ASP A 52 -2.45 -2.92 20.35
N SER A 53 -3.68 -3.26 20.69
CA SER A 53 -4.88 -2.71 20.04
C SER A 53 -5.42 -1.51 20.83
N GLY A 54 -6.26 -0.72 20.18
CA GLY A 54 -6.84 0.48 20.77
C GLY A 54 -6.08 1.74 20.39
N LYS A 55 -6.45 2.86 20.95
CA LYS A 55 -5.93 4.22 20.69
C LYS A 55 -6.06 4.73 19.25
N ILE A 56 -6.11 3.86 18.23
CA ILE A 56 -6.20 4.27 16.83
C ILE A 56 -7.64 4.15 16.35
N LYS A 57 -8.21 5.25 15.93
CA LYS A 57 -9.46 5.30 15.16
C LYS A 57 -9.09 5.46 13.68
N LEU A 58 -9.26 4.39 12.92
CA LEU A 58 -9.09 4.37 11.47
C LEU A 58 -10.47 4.44 10.82
N ASP A 59 -10.78 5.57 10.19
CA ASP A 59 -12.04 5.79 9.49
C ASP A 59 -11.79 5.72 7.99
N VAL A 60 -12.31 4.65 7.40
CA VAL A 60 -12.22 4.31 5.98
C VAL A 60 -13.55 3.73 5.53
N PRO A 61 -13.95 3.90 4.25
CA PRO A 61 -15.18 3.30 3.75
C PRO A 61 -15.06 1.77 3.70
N GLU A 62 -16.13 1.06 4.04
CA GLU A 62 -16.19 -0.41 3.86
C GLU A 62 -16.15 -0.80 2.39
N ILE A 63 -16.74 0.04 1.52
CA ILE A 63 -16.79 -0.16 0.07
C ILE A 63 -16.31 1.12 -0.62
N ALA A 64 -15.30 0.98 -1.46
CA ALA A 64 -14.83 1.99 -2.38
C ALA A 64 -15.31 1.61 -3.80
N GLU A 65 -16.28 2.34 -4.33
CA GLU A 65 -16.77 2.10 -5.71
C GLU A 65 -15.67 2.35 -6.73
N ASN A 66 -14.79 3.30 -6.44
CA ASN A 66 -13.63 3.65 -7.26
C ASN A 66 -12.37 3.73 -6.38
N GLY A 67 -11.41 2.84 -6.64
CA GLY A 67 -10.12 2.79 -5.94
C GLY A 67 -9.16 3.94 -6.26
N LEU A 68 -9.47 4.84 -7.20
CA LEU A 68 -8.59 5.97 -7.55
C LEU A 68 -8.47 7.00 -6.41
N VAL A 69 -9.54 7.20 -5.64
CA VAL A 69 -9.60 8.23 -4.61
C VAL A 69 -10.39 7.72 -3.41
N VAL A 70 -9.70 7.05 -2.50
CA VAL A 70 -10.30 6.50 -1.28
C VAL A 70 -9.90 7.34 -0.08
N PRO A 71 -10.86 7.93 0.67
CA PRO A 71 -10.54 8.71 1.86
C PRO A 71 -10.05 7.82 2.99
N VAL A 72 -9.05 8.29 3.71
CA VAL A 72 -8.48 7.64 4.89
C VAL A 72 -8.28 8.70 5.97
N ASN A 73 -8.98 8.55 7.08
CA ASN A 73 -8.83 9.40 8.23
C ASN A 73 -8.26 8.59 9.39
N VAL A 74 -7.25 9.12 10.04
CA VAL A 74 -6.63 8.52 11.21
C VAL A 74 -6.67 9.50 12.36
N ASP A 75 -7.13 9.03 13.51
CA ASP A 75 -7.11 9.77 14.77
C ASP A 75 -6.53 8.86 15.85
N VAL A 76 -5.55 9.34 16.60
CA VAL A 76 -4.90 8.56 17.66
C VAL A 76 -5.10 9.27 19.00
N GLU A 77 -5.67 8.54 19.94
CA GLU A 77 -5.90 9.03 21.28
C GLU A 77 -4.59 9.28 22.02
N SER A 78 -4.32 10.54 22.33
CA SER A 78 -3.17 10.97 23.11
C SER A 78 -3.41 12.38 23.65
N PRO A 79 -2.94 12.70 24.86
CA PRO A 79 -3.01 14.03 25.41
C PRO A 79 -2.08 15.03 24.70
N MET A 80 -1.18 14.55 23.84
CA MET A 80 -0.22 15.36 23.08
C MET A 80 0.58 16.34 23.96
N THR A 81 1.06 15.83 25.08
CA THR A 81 1.95 16.56 25.99
C THR A 81 3.41 16.22 25.72
N ASP A 82 4.36 17.00 26.26
CA ASP A 82 5.80 16.75 26.10
C ASP A 82 6.23 15.36 26.57
N LYS A 83 5.47 14.74 27.48
CA LYS A 83 5.76 13.43 28.06
C LYS A 83 5.00 12.29 27.42
N ASP A 84 3.79 12.56 26.91
CA ASP A 84 2.90 11.57 26.29
C ASP A 84 2.30 12.14 25.02
N TYR A 85 2.82 11.73 23.89
CA TYR A 85 2.36 12.14 22.55
C TYR A 85 2.57 11.04 21.53
N VAL A 86 1.86 11.13 20.42
CA VAL A 86 2.07 10.29 19.24
C VAL A 86 3.28 10.84 18.48
N LYS A 87 4.29 10.00 18.29
CA LYS A 87 5.51 10.34 17.58
C LYS A 87 5.38 10.16 16.07
N ALA A 88 4.78 9.03 15.67
CA ALA A 88 4.58 8.72 14.26
C ALA A 88 3.33 7.85 14.04
N VAL A 89 2.74 8.00 12.86
CA VAL A 89 1.68 7.12 12.38
C VAL A 89 2.06 6.65 10.98
N HIS A 90 2.02 5.35 10.75
CA HIS A 90 2.30 4.72 9.47
C HIS A 90 1.05 4.02 8.94
N VAL A 91 0.75 4.23 7.66
CA VAL A 91 -0.37 3.58 6.97
C VAL A 91 0.18 2.69 5.87
N PHE A 92 -0.27 1.44 5.86
CA PHE A 92 0.10 0.42 4.89
C PHE A 92 -1.13 -0.12 4.18
N ALA A 93 -0.93 -0.64 2.98
CA ALA A 93 -1.96 -1.27 2.14
C ALA A 93 -1.39 -2.58 1.55
N ASP A 94 -2.04 -3.71 1.83
CA ASP A 94 -1.52 -5.05 1.48
C ASP A 94 -1.83 -5.51 0.06
N GLY A 95 -2.62 -4.77 -0.68
CA GLY A 95 -2.95 -5.08 -2.09
C GLY A 95 -2.45 -4.04 -3.09
N ASN A 96 -1.65 -3.07 -2.67
CA ASN A 96 -1.00 -2.11 -3.57
C ASN A 96 0.37 -2.64 -4.06
N PRO A 97 0.94 -2.13 -5.15
CA PRO A 97 2.29 -2.51 -5.59
C PRO A 97 3.38 -2.26 -4.53
N LEU A 98 3.21 -1.22 -3.72
CA LEU A 98 4.07 -0.90 -2.57
C LEU A 98 3.23 -0.91 -1.29
N PRO A 99 3.68 -1.59 -0.22
CA PRO A 99 2.91 -1.71 1.01
C PRO A 99 2.82 -0.39 1.79
N GLY A 100 3.88 0.41 1.83
CA GLY A 100 3.91 1.69 2.53
C GLY A 100 3.18 2.79 1.76
N VAL A 101 2.17 3.39 2.38
CA VAL A 101 1.35 4.45 1.76
C VAL A 101 1.80 5.82 2.21
N VAL A 102 1.76 6.07 3.52
CA VAL A 102 2.10 7.37 4.10
C VAL A 102 2.58 7.22 5.53
N SER A 103 3.45 8.16 5.94
CA SER A 103 3.92 8.28 7.31
C SER A 103 3.75 9.72 7.78
N TYR A 104 3.09 9.88 8.91
CA TYR A 104 2.92 11.16 9.59
C TYR A 104 3.83 11.21 10.81
N LYS A 105 4.46 12.35 11.04
CA LYS A 105 5.22 12.61 12.25
C LYS A 105 4.54 13.74 13.02
N PHE A 106 4.35 13.53 14.31
CA PHE A 106 3.72 14.49 15.20
C PHE A 106 4.68 14.92 16.31
N THR A 107 4.37 16.04 16.89
CA THR A 107 5.04 16.59 18.05
C THR A 107 3.98 17.07 19.05
N PRO A 108 4.31 17.34 20.31
CA PRO A 108 3.37 17.93 21.26
C PRO A 108 2.70 19.20 20.73
N SER A 109 3.45 20.00 19.96
CA SER A 109 2.92 21.23 19.32
C SER A 109 1.87 20.98 18.25
N SER A 110 1.69 19.74 17.80
CA SER A 110 0.62 19.38 16.86
C SER A 110 -0.77 19.46 17.51
N GLY A 111 -0.84 19.45 18.84
CA GLY A 111 -2.08 19.54 19.61
C GLY A 111 -2.97 18.31 19.49
N LYS A 112 -3.03 17.67 18.34
CA LYS A 112 -3.82 16.47 18.06
C LYS A 112 -3.07 15.56 17.07
N ALA A 113 -3.13 14.25 17.30
CA ALA A 113 -2.56 13.24 16.39
C ALA A 113 -3.64 12.76 15.41
N SER A 114 -4.06 13.65 14.53
CA SER A 114 -5.09 13.40 13.52
C SER A 114 -4.57 13.75 12.14
N ALA A 115 -4.84 12.90 11.16
CA ALA A 115 -4.47 13.12 9.78
C ALA A 115 -5.55 12.61 8.83
N SER A 116 -5.76 13.32 7.73
CA SER A 116 -6.69 12.96 6.68
C SER A 116 -5.97 12.98 5.34
N THR A 117 -6.18 11.95 4.53
CA THR A 117 -5.63 11.85 3.20
C THR A 117 -6.54 11.08 2.26
N ARG A 118 -6.16 11.01 1.00
CA ARG A 118 -6.77 10.14 0.01
C ARG A 118 -5.68 9.26 -0.58
N MET A 119 -6.01 8.00 -0.79
CA MET A 119 -5.08 7.01 -1.35
C MET A 119 -5.69 6.30 -2.55
N ARG A 120 -4.85 5.68 -3.34
CA ARG A 120 -5.27 4.77 -4.41
C ARG A 120 -5.20 3.35 -3.90
N LEU A 121 -6.23 2.56 -4.22
CA LEU A 121 -6.29 1.13 -3.94
C LEU A 121 -6.40 0.36 -5.23
N ALA A 122 -5.47 -0.57 -5.47
CA ALA A 122 -5.43 -1.38 -6.67
C ALA A 122 -6.58 -2.40 -6.71
N GLN A 123 -6.94 -2.91 -5.56
CA GLN A 123 -7.94 -3.98 -5.40
C GLN A 123 -8.51 -3.96 -3.97
N THR A 124 -9.48 -4.83 -3.71
CA THR A 124 -9.95 -5.12 -2.34
C THR A 124 -8.78 -5.54 -1.49
N GLN A 125 -8.57 -4.87 -0.35
CA GLN A 125 -7.41 -5.05 0.50
C GLN A 125 -7.62 -4.54 1.91
N ASN A 126 -6.64 -4.83 2.76
CA ASN A 126 -6.61 -4.30 4.11
C ASN A 126 -5.72 -3.06 4.18
N ILE A 127 -6.17 -2.11 4.97
CA ILE A 127 -5.39 -0.96 5.40
C ILE A 127 -4.94 -1.23 6.84
N VAL A 128 -3.64 -1.18 7.06
CA VAL A 128 -3.02 -1.35 8.37
C VAL A 128 -2.48 0.00 8.82
N CYS A 129 -2.86 0.41 10.01
CA CYS A 129 -2.38 1.65 10.62
C CYS A 129 -1.63 1.33 11.91
N ILE A 130 -0.42 1.89 12.06
CA ILE A 130 0.42 1.74 13.24
C ILE A 130 0.75 3.10 13.81
N ALA A 131 0.57 3.26 15.12
CA ALA A 131 0.97 4.44 15.85
C ALA A 131 2.13 4.12 16.81
N GLU A 132 3.18 4.93 16.74
CA GLU A 132 4.30 4.94 17.69
C GLU A 132 4.12 6.07 18.68
N MET A 133 4.12 5.74 19.96
CA MET A 133 4.04 6.70 21.03
C MET A 133 5.44 7.21 21.46
N SER A 134 5.47 8.30 22.21
CA SER A 134 6.71 8.90 22.71
C SER A 134 7.50 7.97 23.66
N ASP A 135 6.82 7.08 24.37
CA ASP A 135 7.42 6.05 25.25
C ASP A 135 7.91 4.82 24.48
N GLY A 136 7.71 4.76 23.16
CA GLY A 136 8.10 3.65 22.30
C GLY A 136 7.09 2.50 22.25
N SER A 137 5.91 2.63 22.89
CA SER A 137 4.81 1.69 22.73
C SER A 137 4.21 1.81 21.33
N LEU A 138 3.70 0.69 20.83
CA LEU A 138 3.13 0.59 19.47
C LEU A 138 1.68 0.13 19.56
N TYR A 139 0.85 0.77 18.77
CA TYR A 139 -0.55 0.39 18.58
C TYR A 139 -0.80 0.08 17.13
N MET A 140 -1.66 -0.89 16.86
CA MET A 140 -2.02 -1.30 15.50
C MET A 140 -3.52 -1.49 15.38
N THR A 141 -4.05 -1.07 14.23
CA THR A 141 -5.41 -1.40 13.79
C THR A 141 -5.41 -1.78 12.32
N LYS A 142 -6.39 -2.57 11.91
CA LYS A 142 -6.55 -3.06 10.53
C LYS A 142 -8.00 -2.93 10.12
N SER A 143 -8.25 -2.47 8.91
CA SER A 143 -9.59 -2.39 8.32
C SER A 143 -9.56 -2.90 6.88
N ASN A 144 -10.58 -3.66 6.48
CA ASN A 144 -10.73 -4.14 5.10
C ASN A 144 -11.55 -3.15 4.29
N ILE A 145 -11.12 -2.87 3.06
CA ILE A 145 -11.87 -2.05 2.10
C ILE A 145 -12.15 -2.90 0.86
N LYS A 146 -13.43 -3.08 0.55
CA LYS A 146 -13.86 -3.71 -0.70
C LYS A 146 -13.81 -2.69 -1.83
N VAL A 147 -13.01 -2.95 -2.85
CA VAL A 147 -12.87 -2.08 -4.02
C VAL A 147 -13.62 -2.70 -5.20
N THR A 148 -14.54 -1.95 -5.78
CA THR A 148 -15.33 -2.42 -6.94
C THR A 148 -14.58 -2.21 -8.24
N ILE A 149 -13.97 -1.02 -8.41
CA ILE A 149 -13.12 -0.69 -9.57
C ILE A 149 -11.75 -0.26 -9.03
N GLY A 150 -10.72 -1.02 -9.35
CA GLY A 150 -9.36 -0.74 -8.89
C GLY A 150 -8.78 0.56 -9.46
N GLY A 151 -7.98 1.24 -8.64
CA GLY A 151 -7.37 2.53 -8.98
C GLY A 151 -5.92 2.46 -9.51
N CYS A 152 -5.29 1.28 -9.49
CA CYS A 152 -3.91 1.10 -9.92
C CYS A 152 -3.86 -0.10 -10.88
N GLY A 153 -3.73 0.14 -12.18
CA GLY A 153 -3.50 -0.92 -13.17
C GLY A 153 -4.69 -1.24 -14.07
N GLY A 154 -5.56 -0.27 -14.32
CA GLY A 154 -6.46 -0.29 -15.47
C GLY A 154 -5.76 0.21 -16.70
#